data_c56681364b4dcd8b4c265c46e6e32fd8
#
_entry.id   c56681364b4dcd8b4c265c46e6e32fd8
#
_cell.length_a   1.000
_cell.length_b   1.000
_cell.length_c   1.000
_cell.angle_alpha   90.00
_cell.angle_beta   90.00
_cell.angle_gamma   90.00
#
_symmetry.space_group_name_H-M   'P 1'
#
loop_
_entity.id
_entity.type
_entity.pdbx_description
1 polymer ?
#
loop_
_entity_poly.entity_id
_entity_poly.type
_entity_poly.pdbx_seq_one_letter_code
_entity_poly.pdbx_strand_id
1 'polypeptide(L)'
;MNVNFEYYKIFYYVAKYENFTKAARVLGNSQPNITRAMNSLEQQIHSTLFVRTNRGVQLTPEGQRLYTHVSAAMLQLWAAEEELTDSTGLTHGSIAIGASETALNIYLLDKLKEFHMKYPGIRLKIYNHSTPQAIEAVKSGMIDFAVVSTPALSLIHI
;
A
#
# COMPACT_ATOMS: atom_id res chain seq x y z
N MET A 1 10.55 -20.19 -9.74
CA MET A 1 10.52 -19.66 -8.36
C MET A 1 9.15 -19.97 -7.79
N ASN A 2 9.07 -20.72 -6.71
CA ASN A 2 7.77 -21.14 -6.14
C ASN A 2 7.71 -20.71 -4.67
N VAL A 3 7.79 -19.39 -4.44
CA VAL A 3 7.69 -18.81 -3.10
C VAL A 3 6.25 -18.91 -2.63
N ASN A 4 6.04 -19.35 -1.39
CA ASN A 4 4.72 -19.38 -0.79
C ASN A 4 4.16 -17.94 -0.67
N PHE A 5 2.96 -17.71 -1.22
CA PHE A 5 2.30 -16.40 -1.21
C PHE A 5 2.11 -15.84 0.22
N GLU A 6 1.89 -16.71 1.22
CA GLU A 6 1.76 -16.30 2.61
C GLU A 6 3.02 -15.57 3.12
N TYR A 7 4.21 -15.88 2.59
CA TYR A 7 5.44 -15.18 2.96
C TYR A 7 5.44 -13.71 2.51
N TYR A 8 4.84 -13.41 1.35
CA TYR A 8 4.69 -12.03 0.88
C TYR A 8 3.70 -11.24 1.74
N LYS A 9 2.61 -11.88 2.17
CA LYS A 9 1.66 -11.28 3.11
C LYS A 9 2.32 -10.97 4.45
N ILE A 10 3.08 -11.91 5.00
CA ILE A 10 3.85 -11.72 6.23
C ILE A 10 4.88 -10.59 6.05
N PHE A 11 5.61 -10.59 4.94
CA PHE A 11 6.57 -9.56 4.59
C PHE A 11 5.93 -8.16 4.57
N TYR A 12 4.77 -8.03 3.93
CA TYR A 12 4.01 -6.77 3.91
C TYR A 12 3.74 -6.24 5.32
N TYR A 13 3.27 -7.08 6.23
CA TYR A 13 2.96 -6.64 7.59
C TYR A 13 4.21 -6.33 8.41
N VAL A 14 5.29 -7.09 8.28
CA VAL A 14 6.55 -6.81 8.96
C VAL A 14 7.14 -5.48 8.48
N ALA A 15 7.13 -5.23 7.19
CA ALA A 15 7.59 -3.99 6.58
C ALA A 15 6.72 -2.79 7.01
N LYS A 16 5.39 -2.94 6.98
CA LYS A 16 4.43 -1.90 7.35
C LYS A 16 4.58 -1.44 8.81
N TYR A 17 4.84 -2.38 9.71
CA TYR A 17 4.93 -2.08 11.14
C TYR A 17 6.35 -1.91 11.66
N GLU A 18 7.35 -2.21 10.83
CA GLU A 18 8.79 -2.21 11.21
C GLU A 18 9.05 -3.01 12.50
N ASN A 19 8.21 -4.04 12.76
CA ASN A 19 8.20 -4.78 14.02
C ASN A 19 7.61 -6.18 13.85
N PHE A 20 8.44 -7.20 14.07
CA PHE A 20 8.03 -8.61 13.98
C PHE A 20 6.93 -8.98 14.97
N THR A 21 7.02 -8.51 16.21
CA THR A 21 6.02 -8.82 17.26
C THR A 21 4.68 -8.19 16.95
N LYS A 22 4.67 -6.94 16.46
CA LYS A 22 3.43 -6.26 16.08
C LYS A 22 2.79 -6.93 14.86
N ALA A 23 3.58 -7.30 13.87
CA ALA A 23 3.11 -8.05 12.69
C ALA A 23 2.52 -9.40 13.11
N ALA A 24 3.20 -10.14 13.99
CA ALA A 24 2.72 -11.41 14.52
C ALA A 24 1.34 -11.27 15.19
N ARG A 25 1.17 -10.26 16.04
CA ARG A 25 -0.11 -9.99 16.71
C ARG A 25 -1.25 -9.73 15.71
N VAL A 26 -0.99 -8.91 14.70
CA VAL A 26 -2.00 -8.56 13.69
C VAL A 26 -2.37 -9.77 12.83
N LEU A 27 -1.40 -10.65 12.55
CA LEU A 27 -1.62 -11.86 11.76
C LEU A 27 -2.16 -13.05 12.58
N GLY A 28 -2.40 -12.87 13.90
CA GLY A 28 -2.82 -13.98 14.77
C GLY A 28 -1.79 -15.11 14.85
N ASN A 29 -0.51 -14.78 14.75
CA ASN A 29 0.59 -15.74 14.66
C ASN A 29 1.65 -15.51 15.76
N SER A 30 2.58 -16.45 15.93
CA SER A 30 3.70 -16.27 16.86
C SER A 30 4.88 -15.56 16.19
N GLN A 31 5.58 -14.73 16.95
CA GLN A 31 6.76 -14.01 16.43
C GLN A 31 7.86 -14.96 15.91
N PRO A 32 8.16 -16.14 16.52
CA PRO A 32 9.09 -17.11 15.95
C PRO A 32 8.68 -17.63 14.56
N ASN A 33 7.38 -17.85 14.34
CA ASN A 33 6.87 -18.27 13.03
C ASN A 33 7.05 -17.18 11.98
N ILE A 34 6.74 -15.93 12.32
CA ILE A 34 6.97 -14.77 11.43
C ILE A 34 8.45 -14.64 11.07
N THR A 35 9.34 -14.77 12.06
CA THR A 35 10.80 -14.73 11.82
C THR A 35 11.24 -15.85 10.89
N ARG A 36 10.76 -17.07 11.10
CA ARG A 36 11.09 -18.23 10.27
C ARG A 36 10.58 -18.05 8.83
N ALA A 37 9.36 -17.54 8.67
CA ALA A 37 8.80 -17.24 7.35
C ALA A 37 9.64 -16.18 6.59
N MET A 38 10.10 -15.13 7.27
CA MET A 38 10.95 -14.11 6.64
C MET A 38 12.31 -14.66 6.25
N ASN A 39 12.95 -15.43 7.13
CA ASN A 39 14.21 -16.08 6.78
C ASN A 39 14.05 -17.04 5.56
N SER A 40 12.93 -17.77 5.50
CA SER A 40 12.63 -18.64 4.34
C SER A 40 12.41 -17.82 3.05
N LEU A 41 11.71 -16.70 3.14
CA LEU A 41 11.53 -15.79 2.00
C LEU A 41 12.88 -15.28 1.48
N GLU A 42 13.71 -14.72 2.37
CA GLU A 42 15.03 -14.20 2.04
C GLU A 42 15.94 -15.26 1.38
N GLN A 43 15.91 -16.50 1.90
CA GLN A 43 16.63 -17.63 1.31
C GLN A 43 16.12 -17.96 -0.09
N GLN A 44 14.80 -18.03 -0.29
CA GLN A 44 14.20 -18.41 -1.57
C GLN A 44 14.42 -17.37 -2.68
N ILE A 45 14.45 -16.08 -2.32
CA ILE A 45 14.71 -15.00 -3.28
C ILE A 45 16.19 -14.59 -3.34
N HIS A 46 17.04 -15.23 -2.54
CA HIS A 46 18.48 -14.95 -2.44
C HIS A 46 18.81 -13.48 -2.16
N SER A 47 18.03 -12.83 -1.30
CA SER A 47 18.19 -11.41 -0.96
C SER A 47 17.82 -11.14 0.49
N THR A 48 18.64 -10.37 1.19
CA THR A 48 18.29 -9.86 2.52
C THR A 48 17.30 -8.70 2.38
N LEU A 49 16.17 -8.81 3.04
CA LEU A 49 15.09 -7.82 2.95
C LEU A 49 15.04 -6.88 4.15
N PHE A 50 15.56 -7.36 5.29
CA PHE A 50 15.50 -6.65 6.55
C PHE A 50 16.86 -6.53 7.23
N VAL A 51 17.09 -5.39 7.88
CA VAL A 51 18.17 -5.20 8.84
C VAL A 51 17.59 -4.96 10.24
N ARG A 52 18.17 -5.58 11.25
CA ARG A 52 17.80 -5.35 12.65
C ARG A 52 18.49 -4.10 13.16
N THR A 53 17.75 -3.26 13.83
CA THR A 53 18.25 -2.04 14.48
C THR A 53 17.85 -2.03 15.95
N ASN A 54 18.45 -1.14 16.73
CA ASN A 54 18.08 -0.96 18.15
C ASN A 54 16.63 -0.46 18.35
N ARG A 55 15.97 0.02 17.27
CA ARG A 55 14.60 0.54 17.29
C ARG A 55 13.59 -0.41 16.65
N GLY A 56 14.01 -1.58 16.20
CA GLY A 56 13.17 -2.55 15.53
C GLY A 56 13.82 -3.13 14.27
N VAL A 57 13.09 -3.20 13.19
CA VAL A 57 13.54 -3.73 11.91
C VAL A 57 13.30 -2.71 10.80
N GLN A 58 14.24 -2.58 9.88
CA GLN A 58 14.14 -1.69 8.72
C GLN A 58 14.33 -2.49 7.44
N LEU A 59 13.76 -2.01 6.35
CA LEU A 59 13.95 -2.58 5.03
C LEU A 59 15.34 -2.25 4.49
N THR A 60 15.95 -3.23 3.82
CA THR A 60 17.10 -3.00 2.93
C THR A 60 16.66 -2.29 1.65
N PRO A 61 17.56 -1.80 0.79
CA PRO A 61 17.20 -1.31 -0.55
C PRO A 61 16.42 -2.36 -1.38
N GLU A 62 16.82 -3.64 -1.28
CA GLU A 62 16.14 -4.79 -1.89
C GLU A 62 14.75 -4.99 -1.29
N GLY A 63 14.65 -4.93 0.04
CA GLY A 63 13.38 -4.98 0.77
C GLY A 63 12.45 -3.85 0.37
N GLN A 64 12.95 -2.63 0.19
CA GLN A 64 12.15 -1.49 -0.23
C GLN A 64 11.59 -1.68 -1.65
N ARG A 65 12.40 -2.19 -2.58
CA ARG A 65 11.94 -2.52 -3.94
C ARG A 65 10.84 -3.58 -3.91
N LEU A 66 11.05 -4.66 -3.17
CA LEU A 66 10.05 -5.71 -3.01
C LEU A 66 8.78 -5.18 -2.35
N TYR A 67 8.89 -4.34 -1.33
CA TYR A 67 7.74 -3.76 -0.63
C TYR A 67 6.84 -2.93 -1.54
N THR A 68 7.41 -2.17 -2.46
CA THR A 68 6.65 -1.40 -3.46
C THR A 68 5.74 -2.32 -4.27
N HIS A 69 6.26 -3.45 -4.77
CA HIS A 69 5.47 -4.39 -5.57
C HIS A 69 4.49 -5.20 -4.72
N VAL A 70 4.93 -5.68 -3.56
CA VAL A 70 4.08 -6.49 -2.67
C VAL A 70 2.92 -5.67 -2.11
N SER A 71 3.16 -4.41 -1.72
CA SER A 71 2.08 -3.55 -1.22
C SER A 71 1.02 -3.27 -2.29
N ALA A 72 1.43 -3.03 -3.53
CA ALA A 72 0.50 -2.87 -4.65
C ALA A 72 -0.33 -4.14 -4.90
N ALA A 73 0.33 -5.32 -4.95
CA ALA A 73 -0.35 -6.60 -5.13
C ALA A 73 -1.35 -6.90 -3.99
N MET A 74 -0.98 -6.63 -2.74
CA MET A 74 -1.88 -6.82 -1.59
C MET A 74 -3.10 -5.91 -1.66
N LEU A 75 -2.92 -4.64 -2.06
CA LEU A 75 -4.03 -3.71 -2.23
C LEU A 75 -5.00 -4.16 -3.31
N GLN A 76 -4.49 -4.68 -4.45
CA GLN A 76 -5.32 -5.21 -5.53
C GLN A 76 -6.12 -6.44 -5.08
N LEU A 77 -5.51 -7.35 -4.34
CA LEU A 77 -6.21 -8.52 -3.81
C LEU A 77 -7.32 -8.14 -2.84
N TRP A 78 -7.06 -7.22 -1.90
CA TRP A 78 -8.09 -6.74 -0.97
C TRP A 78 -9.20 -6.00 -1.68
N ALA A 79 -8.90 -5.23 -2.73
CA ALA A 79 -9.92 -4.57 -3.54
C ALA A 79 -10.82 -5.62 -4.23
N ALA A 80 -10.24 -6.67 -4.81
CA ALA A 80 -11.00 -7.75 -5.43
C ALA A 80 -11.85 -8.53 -4.41
N GLU A 81 -11.33 -8.80 -3.21
CA GLU A 81 -12.10 -9.43 -2.12
C GLU A 81 -13.27 -8.54 -1.68
N GLU A 82 -13.06 -7.22 -1.61
CA GLU A 82 -14.11 -6.24 -1.27
C GLU A 82 -15.20 -6.20 -2.36
N GLU A 83 -14.84 -6.24 -3.64
CA GLU A 83 -15.79 -6.31 -4.76
C GLU A 83 -16.66 -7.58 -4.75
N LEU A 84 -16.09 -8.73 -4.37
CA LEU A 84 -16.81 -9.99 -4.30
C LEU A 84 -17.75 -10.10 -3.09
N THR A 85 -17.42 -9.42 -2.00
CA THR A 85 -18.26 -9.38 -0.78
C THR A 85 -19.41 -8.39 -0.90
N ASP A 86 -19.25 -7.35 -1.73
CA ASP A 86 -20.29 -6.34 -1.97
C ASP A 86 -21.16 -6.70 -3.19
N SER A 87 -22.05 -7.67 -3.03
CA SER A 87 -22.99 -8.13 -4.07
C SER A 87 -24.13 -7.14 -4.41
N THR A 88 -24.06 -5.89 -4.00
CA THR A 88 -25.13 -4.89 -4.14
C THR A 88 -24.77 -3.67 -4.98
N GLY A 89 -24.09 -3.86 -6.11
CA GLY A 89 -23.99 -2.81 -7.15
C GLY A 89 -23.01 -1.65 -6.81
N LEU A 90 -22.86 -0.71 -7.75
CA LEU A 90 -21.99 0.49 -7.77
C LEU A 90 -22.09 1.46 -6.58
N THR A 91 -22.68 1.05 -5.46
CA THR A 91 -22.87 1.88 -4.27
C THR A 91 -21.79 1.75 -3.23
N HIS A 92 -20.88 0.78 -3.39
CA HIS A 92 -19.80 0.49 -2.45
C HIS A 92 -18.48 0.33 -3.21
N GLY A 93 -17.38 0.52 -2.53
CA GLY A 93 -16.04 0.42 -3.11
C GLY A 93 -15.05 1.31 -2.39
N SER A 94 -13.80 1.32 -2.85
CA SER A 94 -12.80 2.24 -2.31
C SER A 94 -12.04 2.93 -3.44
N ILE A 95 -11.76 4.22 -3.25
CA ILE A 95 -10.93 5.02 -4.14
C ILE A 95 -9.70 5.49 -3.35
N ALA A 96 -8.52 5.15 -3.84
CA ALA A 96 -7.24 5.55 -3.27
C ALA A 96 -6.67 6.75 -4.04
N ILE A 97 -6.51 7.88 -3.35
CA ILE A 97 -6.13 9.16 -3.96
C ILE A 97 -4.81 9.63 -3.37
N GLY A 98 -3.83 9.92 -4.20
CA GLY A 98 -2.61 10.61 -3.81
C GLY A 98 -2.73 12.11 -4.05
N ALA A 99 -2.39 12.93 -3.07
CA ALA A 99 -2.40 14.37 -3.24
C ALA A 99 -1.32 15.02 -2.36
N SER A 100 -0.76 16.14 -2.84
CA SER A 100 0.00 17.00 -1.95
C SER A 100 -0.94 17.71 -0.97
N GLU A 101 -0.42 18.11 0.18
CA GLU A 101 -1.21 18.84 1.20
C GLU A 101 -1.87 20.11 0.61
N THR A 102 -1.15 20.81 -0.25
CA THR A 102 -1.66 22.00 -0.96
C THR A 102 -2.81 21.64 -1.89
N ALA A 103 -2.65 20.59 -2.71
CA ALA A 103 -3.69 20.16 -3.66
C ALA A 103 -4.93 19.65 -2.91
N LEU A 104 -4.73 18.96 -1.80
CA LEU A 104 -5.81 18.48 -0.96
C LEU A 104 -6.63 19.64 -0.37
N ASN A 105 -5.97 20.58 0.29
CA ASN A 105 -6.65 21.66 1.02
C ASN A 105 -7.27 22.70 0.09
N ILE A 106 -6.63 23.04 -1.02
CA ILE A 106 -7.10 24.12 -1.91
C ILE A 106 -8.16 23.62 -2.89
N TYR A 107 -8.04 22.37 -3.38
CA TYR A 107 -8.86 21.93 -4.50
C TYR A 107 -9.72 20.70 -4.20
N LEU A 108 -9.15 19.68 -3.58
CA LEU A 108 -9.81 18.37 -3.47
C LEU A 108 -10.83 18.27 -2.35
N LEU A 109 -10.57 18.89 -1.20
CA LEU A 109 -11.33 18.61 0.03
C LEU A 109 -12.83 18.82 -0.12
N ASP A 110 -13.23 19.93 -0.76
CA ASP A 110 -14.66 20.23 -0.95
C ASP A 110 -15.28 19.30 -2.00
N LYS A 111 -14.56 18.94 -3.05
CA LYS A 111 -15.02 18.00 -4.06
C LYS A 111 -15.17 16.58 -3.49
N LEU A 112 -14.27 16.17 -2.63
CA LEU A 112 -14.35 14.87 -1.95
C LEU A 112 -15.50 14.80 -0.95
N LYS A 113 -15.79 15.91 -0.26
CA LYS A 113 -16.99 16.01 0.61
C LYS A 113 -18.28 15.88 -0.20
N GLU A 114 -18.39 16.63 -1.30
CA GLU A 114 -19.54 16.57 -2.20
C GLU A 114 -19.73 15.15 -2.75
N PHE A 115 -18.64 14.53 -3.21
CA PHE A 115 -18.64 13.16 -3.70
C PHE A 115 -19.09 12.16 -2.62
N HIS A 116 -18.53 12.27 -1.41
CA HIS A 116 -18.89 11.36 -0.31
C HIS A 116 -20.34 11.54 0.14
N MET A 117 -20.89 12.77 0.13
CA MET A 117 -22.31 12.98 0.41
C MET A 117 -23.20 12.33 -0.65
N LYS A 118 -22.78 12.32 -1.91
CA LYS A 118 -23.54 11.70 -3.02
C LYS A 118 -23.39 10.18 -3.04
N TYR A 119 -22.22 9.66 -2.64
CA TYR A 119 -21.88 8.24 -2.67
C TYR A 119 -21.32 7.79 -1.31
N PRO A 120 -22.14 7.73 -0.25
CA PRO A 120 -21.67 7.46 1.11
C PRO A 120 -21.10 6.06 1.30
N GLY A 121 -21.45 5.11 0.43
CA GLY A 121 -20.90 3.75 0.45
C GLY A 121 -19.48 3.64 -0.12
N ILE A 122 -18.98 4.68 -0.82
CA ILE A 122 -17.63 4.66 -1.37
C ILE A 122 -16.63 5.17 -0.34
N ARG A 123 -15.66 4.33 0.00
CA ARG A 123 -14.58 4.68 0.94
C ARG A 123 -13.48 5.46 0.22
N LEU A 124 -13.19 6.67 0.69
CA LEU A 124 -12.09 7.49 0.18
C LEU A 124 -10.84 7.27 1.04
N LYS A 125 -9.76 6.81 0.41
CA LYS A 125 -8.43 6.66 1.02
C LYS A 125 -7.55 7.77 0.47
N ILE A 126 -7.10 8.70 1.32
CA ILE A 126 -6.30 9.85 0.91
C ILE A 126 -4.89 9.66 1.44
N TYR A 127 -3.91 9.74 0.54
CA TYR A 127 -2.49 9.62 0.85
C TYR A 127 -1.80 10.95 0.59
N ASN A 128 -1.06 11.44 1.57
CA ASN A 128 -0.21 12.62 1.38
C ASN A 128 1.09 12.20 0.70
N HIS A 129 1.25 12.62 -0.55
CA HIS A 129 2.42 12.31 -1.38
C HIS A 129 2.99 13.57 -2.00
N SER A 130 4.32 13.68 -2.05
CA SER A 130 4.98 14.61 -2.97
C SER A 130 4.71 14.19 -4.42
N THR A 131 4.87 15.11 -5.39
CA THR A 131 4.63 14.83 -6.82
C THR A 131 5.37 13.56 -7.31
N PRO A 132 6.68 13.36 -7.05
CA PRO A 132 7.36 12.14 -7.48
C PRO A 132 6.79 10.86 -6.83
N GLN A 133 6.48 10.91 -5.53
CA GLN A 133 5.88 9.80 -4.81
C GLN A 133 4.49 9.44 -5.34
N ALA A 134 3.68 10.45 -5.65
CA ALA A 134 2.35 10.25 -6.21
C ALA A 134 2.41 9.57 -7.59
N ILE A 135 3.35 9.98 -8.45
CA ILE A 135 3.55 9.37 -9.77
C ILE A 135 3.94 7.88 -9.63
N GLU A 136 4.89 7.58 -8.76
CA GLU A 136 5.29 6.18 -8.52
C GLU A 136 4.18 5.35 -7.88
N ALA A 137 3.38 5.93 -7.00
CA ALA A 137 2.24 5.27 -6.39
C ALA A 137 1.13 4.93 -7.41
N VAL A 138 0.87 5.82 -8.40
CA VAL A 138 -0.05 5.50 -9.52
C VAL A 138 0.53 4.40 -10.39
N LYS A 139 1.81 4.49 -10.81
CA LYS A 139 2.45 3.49 -11.66
C LYS A 139 2.48 2.10 -11.01
N SER A 140 2.66 2.03 -9.71
CA SER A 140 2.66 0.78 -8.95
C SER A 140 1.27 0.26 -8.62
N GLY A 141 0.20 0.98 -8.97
CA GLY A 141 -1.18 0.62 -8.61
C GLY A 141 -1.50 0.75 -7.12
N MET A 142 -0.67 1.48 -6.37
CA MET A 142 -0.90 1.73 -4.94
C MET A 142 -2.05 2.72 -4.71
N ILE A 143 -2.25 3.63 -5.66
CA ILE A 143 -3.36 4.58 -5.69
C ILE A 143 -3.98 4.60 -7.07
N ASP A 144 -5.28 4.91 -7.15
CA ASP A 144 -6.04 4.90 -8.41
C ASP A 144 -5.72 6.13 -9.26
N PHE A 145 -5.57 7.29 -8.61
CA PHE A 145 -5.14 8.53 -9.27
C PHE A 145 -4.46 9.48 -8.30
N ALA A 146 -3.76 10.47 -8.86
CA ALA A 146 -3.09 11.50 -8.07
C ALA A 146 -3.45 12.90 -8.55
N VAL A 147 -3.53 13.83 -7.59
CA VAL A 147 -3.61 15.25 -7.86
C VAL A 147 -2.32 15.91 -7.39
N VAL A 148 -1.55 16.40 -8.37
CA VAL A 148 -0.23 16.95 -8.12
C VAL A 148 -0.14 18.38 -8.69
N SER A 149 0.67 19.20 -8.05
CA SER A 149 1.04 20.51 -8.58
C SER A 149 2.26 20.34 -9.48
N THR A 150 2.12 20.58 -10.76
CA THR A 150 3.24 20.58 -11.69
C THR A 150 3.57 22.01 -12.11
N PRO A 151 4.85 22.42 -12.13
CA PRO A 151 5.24 23.52 -12.98
C PRO A 151 5.00 23.06 -14.43
N ALA A 152 4.06 23.64 -15.10
CA ALA A 152 3.66 23.64 -16.50
C ALA A 152 4.41 22.73 -17.52
N LEU A 153 4.73 21.50 -17.21
CA LEU A 153 5.15 20.51 -18.17
C LEU A 153 4.09 19.42 -18.18
N SER A 154 3.19 19.55 -19.16
CA SER A 154 2.14 18.58 -19.41
C SER A 154 2.73 17.20 -19.65
N LEU A 155 2.49 16.30 -18.75
CA LEU A 155 2.48 14.87 -19.02
C LEU A 155 1.11 14.35 -18.64
N ILE A 156 0.14 14.69 -19.46
CA ILE A 156 -1.10 13.94 -19.55
C ILE A 156 -0.82 12.81 -20.52
N HIS A 157 -0.58 11.62 -20.02
CA HIS A 157 -0.85 10.40 -20.74
C HIS A 157 -1.35 9.35 -19.75
N ILE A 158 -2.61 9.12 -19.90
CA ILE A 158 -3.35 7.95 -19.43
C ILE A 158 -2.97 6.78 -20.32
#